data_c644e3100b882e22e19dc917fd5ffa65
#
_entry.id   c644e3100b882e22e19dc917fd5ffa65
#
_cell.length_a   1.000
_cell.length_b   1.000
_cell.length_c   1.000
_cell.angle_alpha   90.00
_cell.angle_beta   90.00
_cell.angle_gamma   90.00
#
_symmetry.space_group_name_H-M   'P 1'
#
loop_
_entity.id
_entity.type
_entity.pdbx_description
1 polymer ?
#
loop_
_entity_poly.entity_id
_entity_poly.type
_entity_poly.pdbx_seq_one_letter_code
_entity_poly.pdbx_strand_id
1 'polypeptide(L)'
;MGAVTDLLTFGETMLRLSPPRGERLERARELDVQAGGAESNVAVGAARLGADATWVSKLPDSSLGRRVVSELRSHDVDTAVSWTDPSTSRVGTYYLEHGVDPRETTVIYDRADAAITTVTPEELPREPIEAAAYVHTTGITPALASSTAETTRTLLQTAGETGATRTFDLNYRAKLWDRPTARAAYESLFPSVDVLFIPERDARAVLGLNGDAEAIARELTAVHEFKTVVVTRGAAGALARHGDETYEQAVFEAETVDAIGTGDAFVAGYLASRIDGEDVPIALERAAATAALKRTVSGDVAVVTPAEVDRVIAGDDGIDR
;
A
#
# COMPACT_ATOMS: atom_id res chain seq x y z
N MET A 1 2.14 -13.92 -26.20
CA MET A 1 1.10 -13.82 -25.18
C MET A 1 1.47 -12.56 -24.43
N GLY A 2 0.59 -11.54 -24.39
CA GLY A 2 0.80 -10.36 -23.54
C GLY A 2 0.88 -10.83 -22.09
N ALA A 3 1.71 -10.19 -21.28
CA ALA A 3 1.77 -10.47 -19.86
C ALA A 3 0.36 -10.20 -19.28
N VAL A 4 -0.19 -11.17 -18.57
CA VAL A 4 -1.41 -10.97 -17.79
C VAL A 4 -0.96 -10.18 -16.56
N THR A 5 -1.60 -9.07 -16.28
CA THR A 5 -1.37 -8.28 -15.05
C THR A 5 -2.67 -8.29 -14.27
N ASP A 6 -2.71 -8.98 -13.15
CA ASP A 6 -3.88 -8.98 -12.28
C ASP A 6 -3.97 -7.68 -11.50
N LEU A 7 -2.83 -7.23 -10.95
CA LEU A 7 -2.70 -6.03 -10.14
C LEU A 7 -1.60 -5.12 -10.66
N LEU A 8 -1.95 -3.89 -10.99
CA LEU A 8 -0.98 -2.83 -11.21
C LEU A 8 -0.97 -1.87 -10.02
N THR A 9 0.21 -1.58 -9.47
CA THR A 9 0.38 -0.58 -8.42
C THR A 9 1.25 0.57 -8.91
N PHE A 10 0.94 1.81 -8.49
CA PHE A 10 1.69 3.01 -8.88
C PHE A 10 2.04 3.85 -7.66
N GLY A 11 3.33 4.06 -7.41
CA GLY A 11 3.81 4.91 -6.33
C GLY A 11 5.32 4.87 -6.11
N GLU A 12 5.78 5.56 -5.06
CA GLU A 12 7.18 5.65 -4.69
C GLU A 12 7.63 4.42 -3.91
N THR A 13 8.84 3.96 -4.24
CA THR A 13 9.60 3.05 -3.37
C THR A 13 10.91 3.72 -2.97
N MET A 14 11.13 3.79 -1.67
CA MET A 14 12.34 4.34 -1.05
C MET A 14 13.26 3.22 -0.55
N LEU A 15 14.49 3.58 -0.19
CA LEU A 15 15.33 2.71 0.61
C LEU A 15 15.12 3.01 2.10
N ARG A 16 14.66 2.02 2.83
CA ARG A 16 14.62 2.01 4.30
C ARG A 16 16.01 1.70 4.84
N LEU A 17 16.47 2.51 5.77
CA LEU A 17 17.74 2.38 6.46
C LEU A 17 17.45 2.23 7.96
N SER A 18 17.72 1.06 8.53
CA SER A 18 17.41 0.75 9.93
C SER A 18 18.66 0.28 10.67
N PRO A 19 18.96 0.83 11.85
CA PRO A 19 19.99 0.26 12.71
C PRO A 19 19.50 -1.10 13.26
N PRO A 20 20.42 -1.93 13.76
CA PRO A 20 20.05 -3.13 14.51
C PRO A 20 19.06 -2.81 15.64
N ARG A 21 18.15 -3.74 15.94
CA ARG A 21 17.15 -3.52 17.00
C ARG A 21 17.81 -3.18 18.34
N GLY A 22 17.27 -2.13 18.97
CA GLY A 22 17.79 -1.62 20.25
C GLY A 22 18.96 -0.65 20.12
N GLU A 23 19.57 -0.50 18.93
CA GLU A 23 20.60 0.49 18.66
C GLU A 23 19.98 1.81 18.21
N ARG A 24 20.62 2.91 18.60
CA ARG A 24 20.26 4.28 18.19
C ARG A 24 20.92 4.64 16.87
N LEU A 25 20.21 5.37 15.98
CA LEU A 25 20.77 5.89 14.73
C LEU A 25 22.05 6.70 14.97
N GLU A 26 22.11 7.53 16.01
CA GLU A 26 23.28 8.34 16.36
C GLU A 26 24.53 7.54 16.76
N ARG A 27 24.40 6.22 16.99
CA ARG A 27 25.50 5.33 17.38
C ARG A 27 25.73 4.19 16.41
N ALA A 28 24.79 3.96 15.49
CA ALA A 28 24.83 2.86 14.56
C ALA A 28 26.07 2.95 13.64
N ARG A 29 26.75 1.82 13.48
CA ARG A 29 27.90 1.69 12.57
C ARG A 29 27.53 1.02 11.26
N GLU A 30 26.38 0.36 11.25
CA GLU A 30 25.80 -0.32 10.09
C GLU A 30 24.30 -0.07 10.08
N LEU A 31 23.71 -0.10 8.89
CA LEU A 31 22.29 0.01 8.68
C LEU A 31 21.85 -1.11 7.74
N ASP A 32 20.78 -1.79 8.10
CA ASP A 32 20.07 -2.68 7.18
C ASP A 32 19.38 -1.86 6.11
N VAL A 33 19.46 -2.30 4.86
CA VAL A 33 18.93 -1.58 3.68
C VAL A 33 17.89 -2.43 3.00
N GLN A 34 16.65 -1.99 3.02
CA GLN A 34 15.49 -2.66 2.41
C GLN A 34 14.73 -1.68 1.52
N ALA A 35 14.04 -2.17 0.50
CA ALA A 35 13.06 -1.37 -0.23
C ALA A 35 11.75 -1.26 0.57
N GLY A 36 11.12 -0.08 0.54
CA GLY A 36 9.84 0.14 1.21
C GLY A 36 9.05 1.28 0.59
N GLY A 37 7.81 1.00 0.25
CA GLY A 37 6.84 1.95 -0.29
C GLY A 37 5.46 1.32 -0.26
N ALA A 38 4.42 2.10 0.04
CA ALA A 38 3.09 1.54 0.28
C ALA A 38 2.61 0.71 -0.91
N GLU A 39 2.70 1.24 -2.12
CA GLU A 39 2.23 0.59 -3.34
C GLU A 39 3.10 -0.60 -3.73
N SER A 40 4.42 -0.53 -3.53
CA SER A 40 5.30 -1.69 -3.76
C SER A 40 5.14 -2.76 -2.70
N ASN A 41 4.85 -2.39 -1.45
CA ASN A 41 4.55 -3.35 -0.38
C ASN A 41 3.26 -4.13 -0.71
N VAL A 42 2.24 -3.44 -1.25
CA VAL A 42 1.00 -4.09 -1.73
C VAL A 42 1.29 -5.02 -2.90
N ALA A 43 2.10 -4.59 -3.88
CA ALA A 43 2.48 -5.44 -5.01
C ALA A 43 3.21 -6.71 -4.56
N VAL A 44 4.21 -6.58 -3.67
CA VAL A 44 4.94 -7.73 -3.11
C VAL A 44 4.01 -8.66 -2.35
N GLY A 45 3.17 -8.12 -1.45
CA GLY A 45 2.24 -8.93 -0.68
C GLY A 45 1.25 -9.69 -1.57
N ALA A 46 0.72 -9.06 -2.62
CA ALA A 46 -0.19 -9.70 -3.56
C ALA A 46 0.52 -10.78 -4.41
N ALA A 47 1.73 -10.50 -4.91
CA ALA A 47 2.52 -11.48 -5.66
C ALA A 47 2.86 -12.71 -4.80
N ARG A 48 3.24 -12.51 -3.53
CA ARG A 48 3.47 -13.59 -2.56
C ARG A 48 2.23 -14.45 -2.30
N LEU A 49 1.04 -13.90 -2.54
CA LEU A 49 -0.25 -14.59 -2.42
C LEU A 49 -0.78 -15.14 -3.75
N GLY A 50 -0.01 -15.03 -4.84
CA GLY A 50 -0.27 -15.68 -6.12
C GLY A 50 -0.78 -14.78 -7.24
N ALA A 51 -0.95 -13.47 -7.02
CA ALA A 51 -1.37 -12.54 -8.07
C ALA A 51 -0.20 -12.15 -8.99
N ASP A 52 -0.47 -12.00 -10.29
CA ASP A 52 0.48 -11.41 -11.24
C ASP A 52 0.51 -9.87 -11.03
N ALA A 53 1.52 -9.38 -10.27
CA ALA A 53 1.61 -7.98 -9.87
C ALA A 53 2.67 -7.21 -10.64
N THR A 54 2.31 -6.00 -11.12
CA THR A 54 3.22 -5.06 -11.76
C THR A 54 3.29 -3.76 -10.94
N TRP A 55 4.50 -3.36 -10.55
CA TRP A 55 4.73 -2.06 -9.92
C TRP A 55 5.23 -1.03 -10.94
N VAL A 56 4.58 0.14 -10.98
CA VAL A 56 4.89 1.27 -11.85
C VAL A 56 5.46 2.41 -11.04
N SER A 57 6.59 2.97 -11.48
CA SER A 57 7.23 4.09 -10.79
C SER A 57 8.24 4.81 -11.69
N LYS A 58 8.94 5.80 -11.10
CA LYS A 58 10.08 6.49 -11.72
C LYS A 58 11.27 6.47 -10.79
N LEU A 59 12.43 6.03 -11.30
CA LEU A 59 13.68 5.91 -10.55
C LEU A 59 14.87 6.51 -11.32
N PRO A 60 15.93 6.97 -10.62
CA PRO A 60 17.18 7.31 -11.30
C PRO A 60 17.88 6.05 -11.80
N ASP A 61 18.51 6.13 -12.99
CA ASP A 61 19.32 5.06 -13.55
C ASP A 61 20.66 4.92 -12.79
N SER A 62 20.59 4.45 -11.58
CA SER A 62 21.68 4.32 -10.63
C SER A 62 21.72 2.93 -10.00
N SER A 63 22.83 2.62 -9.30
CA SER A 63 22.92 1.37 -8.52
C SER A 63 21.83 1.25 -7.45
N LEU A 64 21.39 2.37 -6.86
CA LEU A 64 20.31 2.37 -5.86
C LEU A 64 18.94 2.16 -6.52
N GLY A 65 18.66 2.78 -7.67
CA GLY A 65 17.43 2.53 -8.42
C GLY A 65 17.34 1.07 -8.88
N ARG A 66 18.44 0.51 -9.41
CA ARG A 66 18.50 -0.91 -9.78
C ARG A 66 18.37 -1.86 -8.60
N ARG A 67 18.85 -1.48 -7.40
CA ARG A 67 18.64 -2.24 -6.17
C ARG A 67 17.16 -2.36 -5.84
N VAL A 68 16.40 -1.26 -5.89
CA VAL A 68 14.94 -1.27 -5.66
C VAL A 68 14.27 -2.26 -6.61
N VAL A 69 14.53 -2.15 -7.92
CA VAL A 69 13.96 -3.05 -8.92
C VAL A 69 14.35 -4.52 -8.68
N SER A 70 15.61 -4.77 -8.33
CA SER A 70 16.09 -6.13 -8.05
C SER A 70 15.39 -6.74 -6.83
N GLU A 71 15.16 -5.93 -5.79
CA GLU A 71 14.49 -6.39 -4.58
C GLU A 71 13.02 -6.72 -4.83
N LEU A 72 12.28 -5.88 -5.56
CA LEU A 72 10.89 -6.20 -5.92
C LEU A 72 10.79 -7.45 -6.81
N ARG A 73 11.67 -7.57 -7.81
CA ARG A 73 11.71 -8.74 -8.67
C ARG A 73 12.07 -10.05 -7.95
N SER A 74 12.79 -9.96 -6.84
CA SER A 74 13.08 -11.15 -6.00
C SER A 74 11.84 -11.70 -5.30
N HIS A 75 10.75 -10.93 -5.32
CA HIS A 75 9.43 -11.30 -4.81
C HIS A 75 8.40 -11.54 -5.93
N ASP A 76 8.87 -11.79 -7.17
CA ASP A 76 8.05 -12.07 -8.35
C ASP A 76 7.13 -10.90 -8.77
N VAL A 77 7.52 -9.65 -8.44
CA VAL A 77 6.84 -8.45 -8.91
C VAL A 77 7.46 -7.96 -10.22
N ASP A 78 6.65 -7.84 -11.27
CA ASP A 78 7.04 -7.17 -12.49
C ASP A 78 7.21 -5.67 -12.24
N THR A 79 8.17 -5.05 -12.94
CA THR A 79 8.50 -3.63 -12.73
C THR A 79 8.48 -2.87 -14.03
N ALA A 80 7.62 -1.87 -14.13
CA ALA A 80 7.55 -0.91 -15.24
C ALA A 80 8.05 0.46 -14.74
N VAL A 81 9.35 0.70 -14.89
CA VAL A 81 10.04 1.87 -14.34
C VAL A 81 10.47 2.82 -15.45
N SER A 82 10.06 4.10 -15.34
CA SER A 82 10.63 5.20 -16.12
C SER A 82 11.96 5.61 -15.50
N TRP A 83 13.03 5.52 -16.28
CA TRP A 83 14.37 5.84 -15.80
C TRP A 83 14.74 7.29 -16.10
N THR A 84 15.34 7.97 -15.10
CA THR A 84 15.81 9.35 -15.25
C THR A 84 17.31 9.47 -14.97
N ASP A 85 17.90 10.60 -15.37
CA ASP A 85 19.31 10.91 -15.14
C ASP A 85 19.62 10.94 -13.64
N PRO A 86 20.56 10.12 -13.15
CA PRO A 86 20.96 10.09 -11.73
C PRO A 86 21.70 11.35 -11.27
N SER A 87 22.09 12.24 -12.18
CA SER A 87 22.71 13.54 -11.83
C SER A 87 21.67 14.58 -11.41
N THR A 88 20.40 14.39 -11.75
CA THR A 88 19.31 15.36 -11.51
C THR A 88 18.25 14.85 -10.53
N SER A 89 18.33 13.58 -10.13
CA SER A 89 17.33 12.97 -9.25
C SER A 89 17.94 11.84 -8.42
N ARG A 90 17.22 11.39 -7.42
CA ARG A 90 17.67 10.34 -6.49
C ARG A 90 16.57 9.35 -6.15
N VAL A 91 16.94 8.22 -5.56
CA VAL A 91 16.01 7.36 -4.82
C VAL A 91 15.74 8.03 -3.47
N GLY A 92 14.48 8.16 -3.08
CA GLY A 92 14.12 8.60 -1.74
C GLY A 92 14.64 7.60 -0.69
N THR A 93 14.99 8.10 0.49
CA THR A 93 15.39 7.27 1.62
C THR A 93 14.60 7.64 2.87
N TYR A 94 14.47 6.69 3.78
CA TYR A 94 14.03 6.99 5.14
C TYR A 94 14.80 6.17 6.15
N TYR A 95 15.02 6.77 7.31
CA TYR A 95 15.67 6.12 8.44
C TYR A 95 14.60 5.71 9.44
N LEU A 96 14.60 4.45 9.83
CA LEU A 96 13.67 3.89 10.80
C LEU A 96 14.43 3.41 12.04
N GLU A 97 14.27 4.11 13.16
CA GLU A 97 14.75 3.65 14.47
C GLU A 97 13.59 3.01 15.23
N HIS A 98 13.68 1.70 15.46
CA HIS A 98 12.66 0.99 16.22
C HIS A 98 12.66 1.43 17.69
N GLY A 99 11.50 1.88 18.15
CA GLY A 99 11.25 2.10 19.57
C GLY A 99 10.86 0.81 20.29
N VAL A 100 11.19 0.76 21.55
CA VAL A 100 10.67 -0.22 22.52
C VAL A 100 10.17 0.59 23.70
N ASP A 101 8.96 0.27 24.21
CA ASP A 101 8.35 1.01 25.31
C ASP A 101 9.36 1.34 26.43
N PRO A 102 9.43 2.59 26.93
CA PRO A 102 8.58 3.75 26.59
C PRO A 102 9.05 4.62 25.41
N ARG A 103 9.95 4.14 24.55
CA ARG A 103 10.40 4.89 23.36
C ARG A 103 9.50 4.61 22.16
N GLU A 104 9.14 5.66 21.45
CA GLU A 104 8.42 5.56 20.18
C GLU A 104 9.36 5.19 19.03
N THR A 105 8.81 4.51 18.01
CA THR A 105 9.49 4.31 16.73
C THR A 105 9.57 5.64 15.99
N THR A 106 10.77 5.99 15.51
CA THR A 106 11.04 7.24 14.83
C THR A 106 11.33 6.99 13.36
N VAL A 107 10.68 7.78 12.48
CA VAL A 107 10.92 7.77 11.02
C VAL A 107 11.40 9.14 10.59
N ILE A 108 12.55 9.19 9.93
CA ILE A 108 13.15 10.40 9.34
C ILE A 108 13.18 10.20 7.82
N TYR A 109 12.46 11.06 7.09
CA TYR A 109 12.45 11.01 5.63
C TYR A 109 13.54 11.92 5.04
N ASP A 110 14.23 11.40 4.03
CA ASP A 110 15.15 12.11 3.16
C ASP A 110 14.78 11.80 1.70
N ARG A 111 13.73 12.47 1.20
CA ARG A 111 13.10 12.19 -0.10
C ARG A 111 12.92 13.43 -0.98
N ALA A 112 13.54 14.54 -0.64
CA ALA A 112 13.55 15.72 -1.53
C ALA A 112 14.21 15.35 -2.86
N ASP A 113 13.66 15.86 -3.96
CA ASP A 113 14.14 15.60 -5.33
C ASP A 113 14.18 14.11 -5.73
N ALA A 114 13.34 13.27 -5.10
CA ALA A 114 13.16 11.89 -5.53
C ALA A 114 12.63 11.83 -6.95
N ALA A 115 13.12 10.90 -7.76
CA ALA A 115 12.77 10.80 -9.19
C ALA A 115 11.27 10.77 -9.46
N ILE A 116 10.51 10.08 -8.59
CA ILE A 116 9.04 9.97 -8.70
C ILE A 116 8.35 11.34 -8.70
N THR A 117 8.89 12.36 -8.03
CA THR A 117 8.30 13.70 -7.98
C THR A 117 8.26 14.41 -9.33
N THR A 118 8.91 13.86 -10.34
CA THR A 118 8.96 14.38 -11.72
C THR A 118 8.24 13.47 -12.73
N VAL A 119 7.53 12.44 -12.27
CA VAL A 119 6.78 11.56 -13.17
C VAL A 119 5.64 12.33 -13.84
N THR A 120 5.39 12.04 -15.13
CA THR A 120 4.30 12.63 -15.90
C THR A 120 3.34 11.56 -16.42
N PRO A 121 2.09 11.92 -16.79
CA PRO A 121 1.13 10.98 -17.33
C PRO A 121 1.62 10.24 -18.60
N GLU A 122 2.46 10.88 -19.41
CA GLU A 122 3.00 10.30 -20.65
C GLU A 122 4.00 9.19 -20.39
N GLU A 123 4.55 9.11 -19.17
CA GLU A 123 5.48 8.06 -18.74
C GLU A 123 4.77 6.81 -18.22
N LEU A 124 3.44 6.85 -18.09
CA LEU A 124 2.66 5.68 -17.66
C LEU A 124 2.69 4.59 -18.74
N PRO A 125 2.94 3.32 -18.36
CA PRO A 125 2.99 2.21 -19.32
C PRO A 125 1.58 1.80 -19.72
N ARG A 126 1.25 2.01 -21.01
CA ARG A 126 -0.10 1.80 -21.52
C ARG A 126 -0.54 0.34 -21.47
N GLU A 127 0.29 -0.58 -21.99
CA GLU A 127 -0.05 -2.01 -22.05
C GLU A 127 -0.32 -2.62 -20.66
N PRO A 128 0.52 -2.44 -19.63
CA PRO A 128 0.23 -2.96 -18.29
C PRO A 128 -1.06 -2.38 -17.68
N ILE A 129 -1.38 -1.10 -17.93
CA ILE A 129 -2.63 -0.49 -17.42
C ILE A 129 -3.84 -1.10 -18.13
N GLU A 130 -3.77 -1.27 -19.46
CA GLU A 130 -4.85 -1.87 -20.25
C GLU A 130 -5.08 -3.36 -19.93
N ALA A 131 -4.05 -4.06 -19.46
CA ALA A 131 -4.12 -5.48 -19.09
C ALA A 131 -4.57 -5.72 -17.64
N ALA A 132 -4.46 -4.72 -16.76
CA ALA A 132 -4.71 -4.89 -15.34
C ALA A 132 -6.19 -5.10 -15.01
N ALA A 133 -6.49 -6.10 -14.18
CA ALA A 133 -7.82 -6.28 -13.60
C ALA A 133 -8.07 -5.31 -12.43
N TYR A 134 -7.01 -5.02 -11.66
CA TYR A 134 -7.01 -4.06 -10.56
C TYR A 134 -5.87 -3.05 -10.71
N VAL A 135 -6.17 -1.78 -10.42
CA VAL A 135 -5.17 -0.71 -10.33
C VAL A 135 -5.22 -0.12 -8.93
N HIS A 136 -4.08 -0.07 -8.26
CA HIS A 136 -3.96 0.42 -6.89
C HIS A 136 -2.95 1.56 -6.77
N THR A 137 -3.31 2.57 -5.99
CA THR A 137 -2.41 3.63 -5.53
C THR A 137 -2.86 4.14 -4.17
N THR A 138 -2.04 4.95 -3.53
CA THR A 138 -2.36 5.50 -2.20
C THR A 138 -2.37 7.03 -2.20
N GLY A 139 -2.88 7.62 -1.12
CA GLY A 139 -2.84 9.06 -0.90
C GLY A 139 -1.44 9.62 -0.63
N ILE A 140 -0.41 8.77 -0.53
CA ILE A 140 0.98 9.22 -0.46
C ILE A 140 1.43 9.78 -1.80
N THR A 141 1.16 9.06 -2.88
CA THR A 141 1.67 9.39 -4.22
C THR A 141 1.21 10.76 -4.71
N PRO A 142 -0.07 11.17 -4.68
CA PRO A 142 -0.48 12.52 -5.07
C PRO A 142 0.04 13.62 -4.14
N ALA A 143 0.48 13.28 -2.92
CA ALA A 143 1.04 14.24 -1.96
C ALA A 143 2.49 14.65 -2.25
N LEU A 144 3.20 13.94 -3.13
CA LEU A 144 4.64 14.13 -3.37
C LEU A 144 4.93 15.36 -4.22
N ALA A 145 4.12 15.59 -5.26
CA ALA A 145 4.25 16.71 -6.19
C ALA A 145 2.95 16.91 -7.00
N SER A 146 2.81 18.07 -7.65
CA SER A 146 1.70 18.32 -8.57
C SER A 146 1.68 17.35 -9.76
N SER A 147 2.86 16.98 -10.27
CA SER A 147 3.00 16.01 -11.35
C SER A 147 2.54 14.62 -10.95
N THR A 148 2.89 14.14 -9.75
CA THR A 148 2.40 12.86 -9.23
C THR A 148 0.89 12.88 -9.01
N ALA A 149 0.32 14.01 -8.55
CA ALA A 149 -1.13 14.15 -8.40
C ALA A 149 -1.86 14.09 -9.76
N GLU A 150 -1.31 14.72 -10.79
CA GLU A 150 -1.84 14.65 -12.15
C GLU A 150 -1.71 13.24 -12.74
N THR A 151 -0.54 12.62 -12.58
CA THR A 151 -0.28 11.25 -13.04
C THR A 151 -1.19 10.24 -12.36
N THR A 152 -1.41 10.38 -11.04
CA THR A 152 -2.36 9.53 -10.29
C THR A 152 -3.79 9.65 -10.84
N ARG A 153 -4.23 10.88 -11.11
CA ARG A 153 -5.57 11.12 -11.68
C ARG A 153 -5.69 10.47 -13.07
N THR A 154 -4.71 10.68 -13.94
CA THR A 154 -4.69 10.11 -15.29
C THR A 154 -4.67 8.59 -15.24
N LEU A 155 -3.87 7.98 -14.35
CA LEU A 155 -3.83 6.53 -14.16
C LEU A 155 -5.21 5.97 -13.82
N LEU A 156 -5.88 6.53 -12.79
CA LEU A 156 -7.19 6.06 -12.35
C LEU A 156 -8.27 6.26 -13.44
N GLN A 157 -8.21 7.34 -14.21
CA GLN A 157 -9.12 7.57 -15.34
C GLN A 157 -8.89 6.54 -16.45
N THR A 158 -7.65 6.34 -16.89
CA THR A 158 -7.30 5.35 -17.93
C THR A 158 -7.70 3.94 -17.50
N ALA A 159 -7.43 3.56 -16.25
CA ALA A 159 -7.85 2.28 -15.70
C ALA A 159 -9.38 2.10 -15.74
N GLY A 160 -10.15 3.16 -15.47
CA GLY A 160 -11.60 3.13 -15.58
C GLY A 160 -12.10 2.93 -17.00
N GLU A 161 -11.42 3.50 -18.00
CA GLU A 161 -11.75 3.35 -19.43
C GLU A 161 -11.53 1.91 -19.92
N THR A 162 -10.58 1.17 -19.32
CA THR A 162 -10.30 -0.23 -19.64
C THR A 162 -11.16 -1.22 -18.86
N GLY A 163 -11.91 -0.74 -17.88
CA GLY A 163 -12.78 -1.56 -17.04
C GLY A 163 -12.09 -2.18 -15.82
N ALA A 164 -10.85 -1.79 -15.53
CA ALA A 164 -10.14 -2.21 -14.32
C ALA A 164 -10.83 -1.70 -13.05
N THR A 165 -10.79 -2.47 -11.98
CA THR A 165 -11.23 -2.02 -10.65
C THR A 165 -10.17 -1.11 -10.05
N ARG A 166 -10.54 0.15 -9.75
CA ARG A 166 -9.65 1.19 -9.24
C ARG A 166 -9.72 1.22 -7.73
N THR A 167 -8.59 1.02 -7.09
CA THR A 167 -8.49 0.92 -5.63
C THR A 167 -7.56 2.00 -5.08
N PHE A 168 -7.95 2.59 -3.96
CA PHE A 168 -7.23 3.69 -3.34
C PHE A 168 -7.18 3.50 -1.83
N ASP A 169 -5.97 3.55 -1.25
CA ASP A 169 -5.80 3.66 0.20
C ASP A 169 -5.52 5.12 0.57
N LEU A 170 -6.37 5.70 1.40
CA LEU A 170 -6.24 7.10 1.82
C LEU A 170 -4.87 7.40 2.44
N ASN A 171 -4.32 6.53 3.24
CA ASN A 171 -2.93 6.47 3.72
C ASN A 171 -2.32 7.84 4.07
N TYR A 172 -3.05 8.66 4.83
CA TYR A 172 -2.68 10.05 5.13
C TYR A 172 -1.35 10.17 5.87
N ARG A 173 -0.53 11.12 5.43
CA ARG A 173 0.77 11.43 6.03
C ARG A 173 0.88 12.91 6.36
N ALA A 174 0.73 13.30 7.64
CA ALA A 174 0.80 14.68 8.11
C ALA A 174 2.15 15.38 7.82
N LYS A 175 3.20 14.63 7.50
CA LYS A 175 4.50 15.18 7.10
C LYS A 175 4.55 15.64 5.63
N LEU A 176 3.58 15.24 4.79
CA LEU A 176 3.53 15.59 3.38
C LEU A 176 2.63 16.81 3.12
N TRP A 177 1.49 16.89 3.79
CA TRP A 177 0.51 17.95 3.61
C TRP A 177 -0.40 18.13 4.82
N ASP A 178 -1.05 19.28 4.90
CA ASP A 178 -2.06 19.52 5.92
C ASP A 178 -3.40 18.84 5.57
N ARG A 179 -4.28 18.72 6.56
CA ARG A 179 -5.56 18.03 6.40
C ARG A 179 -6.48 18.66 5.35
N PRO A 180 -6.67 19.99 5.29
CA PRO A 180 -7.51 20.61 4.27
C PRO A 180 -7.02 20.33 2.84
N THR A 181 -5.70 20.45 2.60
CA THR A 181 -5.10 20.16 1.30
C THR A 181 -5.25 18.68 0.93
N ALA A 182 -4.98 17.77 1.89
CA ALA A 182 -5.17 16.34 1.71
C ALA A 182 -6.62 15.99 1.37
N ARG A 183 -7.58 16.55 2.11
CA ARG A 183 -9.02 16.35 1.88
C ARG A 183 -9.42 16.75 0.46
N ALA A 184 -9.06 17.97 0.04
CA ALA A 184 -9.41 18.46 -1.30
C ALA A 184 -8.82 17.58 -2.41
N ALA A 185 -7.58 17.12 -2.25
CA ALA A 185 -6.93 16.21 -3.20
C ALA A 185 -7.65 14.86 -3.26
N TYR A 186 -7.95 14.23 -2.12
CA TYR A 186 -8.64 12.95 -2.07
C TYR A 186 -10.04 13.03 -2.66
N GLU A 187 -10.85 14.02 -2.25
CA GLU A 187 -12.20 14.23 -2.78
C GLU A 187 -12.19 14.45 -4.31
N SER A 188 -11.11 15.03 -4.86
CA SER A 188 -10.95 15.18 -6.33
C SER A 188 -10.67 13.86 -7.06
N LEU A 189 -10.13 12.83 -6.38
CA LEU A 189 -9.84 11.51 -6.93
C LEU A 189 -11.01 10.53 -6.75
N PHE A 190 -11.85 10.70 -5.74
CA PHE A 190 -12.93 9.78 -5.38
C PHE A 190 -13.86 9.39 -6.54
N PRO A 191 -14.23 10.28 -7.47
CA PRO A 191 -15.02 9.88 -8.64
C PRO A 191 -14.37 8.83 -9.54
N SER A 192 -13.05 8.65 -9.42
CA SER A 192 -12.26 7.67 -10.17
C SER A 192 -11.85 6.46 -9.30
N VAL A 193 -12.51 6.21 -8.18
CA VAL A 193 -12.18 5.12 -7.24
C VAL A 193 -13.39 4.20 -7.07
N ASP A 194 -13.19 2.91 -7.22
CA ASP A 194 -14.21 1.88 -7.00
C ASP A 194 -14.15 1.30 -5.58
N VAL A 195 -12.93 1.09 -5.05
CA VAL A 195 -12.70 0.55 -3.70
C VAL A 195 -11.82 1.50 -2.90
N LEU A 196 -12.36 1.99 -1.80
CA LEU A 196 -11.65 2.87 -0.87
C LEU A 196 -11.23 2.10 0.38
N PHE A 197 -9.93 2.12 0.70
CA PHE A 197 -9.42 1.74 2.01
C PHE A 197 -9.16 3.01 2.83
N ILE A 198 -9.65 3.04 4.06
CA ILE A 198 -9.52 4.22 4.91
C ILE A 198 -9.39 3.83 6.39
N PRO A 199 -8.33 4.26 7.08
CA PRO A 199 -8.29 4.15 8.54
C PRO A 199 -9.37 5.02 9.18
N GLU A 200 -10.11 4.48 10.14
CA GLU A 200 -11.17 5.22 10.86
C GLU A 200 -10.67 6.55 11.43
N ARG A 201 -9.44 6.56 11.99
CA ARG A 201 -8.81 7.78 12.49
C ARG A 201 -8.63 8.86 11.40
N ASP A 202 -8.29 8.44 10.17
CA ASP A 202 -8.02 9.34 9.04
C ASP A 202 -9.34 9.81 8.41
N ALA A 203 -10.38 8.98 8.40
CA ALA A 203 -11.74 9.37 8.03
C ALA A 203 -12.23 10.52 8.91
N ARG A 204 -12.03 10.43 10.23
CA ARG A 204 -12.38 11.49 11.17
C ARG A 204 -11.48 12.71 11.05
N ALA A 205 -10.16 12.48 11.01
CA ALA A 205 -9.19 13.58 11.08
C ALA A 205 -9.06 14.37 9.79
N VAL A 206 -9.20 13.76 8.63
CA VAL A 206 -8.99 14.37 7.31
C VAL A 206 -10.31 14.72 6.65
N LEU A 207 -11.26 13.77 6.60
CA LEU A 207 -12.54 13.99 5.93
C LEU A 207 -13.60 14.64 6.85
N GLY A 208 -13.34 14.67 8.17
CA GLY A 208 -14.27 15.26 9.15
C GLY A 208 -15.51 14.41 9.41
N LEU A 209 -15.47 13.11 9.07
CA LEU A 209 -16.57 12.18 9.27
C LEU A 209 -16.76 11.84 10.75
N ASN A 210 -17.99 11.58 11.16
CA ASN A 210 -18.34 11.29 12.55
C ASN A 210 -19.05 9.93 12.66
N GLY A 211 -19.14 9.42 13.88
CA GLY A 211 -19.79 8.14 14.16
C GLY A 211 -18.79 6.97 14.20
N ASP A 212 -19.30 5.75 14.19
CA ASP A 212 -18.53 4.51 14.11
C ASP A 212 -18.13 4.17 12.68
N ALA A 213 -17.42 3.07 12.50
CA ALA A 213 -16.93 2.64 11.18
C ALA A 213 -18.07 2.36 10.20
N GLU A 214 -19.22 1.86 10.69
CA GLU A 214 -20.40 1.63 9.85
C GLU A 214 -21.03 2.93 9.36
N ALA A 215 -21.15 3.92 10.25
CA ALA A 215 -21.66 5.25 9.89
C ALA A 215 -20.74 5.93 8.87
N ILE A 216 -19.42 5.85 9.08
CA ILE A 216 -18.40 6.37 8.15
C ILE A 216 -18.55 5.70 6.77
N ALA A 217 -18.58 4.36 6.72
CA ALA A 217 -18.69 3.63 5.46
C ALA A 217 -20.00 3.96 4.73
N ARG A 218 -21.11 4.08 5.46
CA ARG A 218 -22.42 4.45 4.91
C ARG A 218 -22.44 5.87 4.36
N GLU A 219 -21.85 6.84 5.06
CA GLU A 219 -21.76 8.21 4.59
C GLU A 219 -20.91 8.31 3.32
N LEU A 220 -19.76 7.64 3.28
CA LEU A 220 -18.88 7.61 2.11
C LEU A 220 -19.57 6.98 0.89
N THR A 221 -20.28 5.87 1.04
CA THR A 221 -21.01 5.23 -0.06
C THR A 221 -22.24 6.03 -0.49
N ALA A 222 -22.84 6.80 0.40
CA ALA A 222 -23.99 7.66 0.06
C ALA A 222 -23.60 8.94 -0.71
N VAL A 223 -22.38 9.46 -0.45
CA VAL A 223 -21.90 10.71 -1.07
C VAL A 223 -21.08 10.44 -2.33
N HIS A 224 -20.40 9.29 -2.39
CA HIS A 224 -19.53 8.90 -3.48
C HIS A 224 -19.96 7.54 -4.06
N GLU A 225 -19.66 7.29 -5.33
CA GLU A 225 -20.05 6.07 -6.05
C GLU A 225 -19.08 4.89 -5.81
N PHE A 226 -18.55 4.76 -4.58
CA PHE A 226 -17.72 3.61 -4.23
C PHE A 226 -18.51 2.31 -4.27
N LYS A 227 -17.97 1.29 -4.96
CA LYS A 227 -18.51 -0.08 -4.91
C LYS A 227 -18.26 -0.73 -3.55
N THR A 228 -17.10 -0.40 -2.94
CA THR A 228 -16.72 -0.91 -1.62
C THR A 228 -15.96 0.16 -0.84
N VAL A 229 -16.28 0.31 0.44
CA VAL A 229 -15.51 1.10 1.40
C VAL A 229 -15.04 0.17 2.52
N VAL A 230 -13.73 0.08 2.70
CA VAL A 230 -13.09 -0.71 3.76
C VAL A 230 -12.53 0.23 4.82
N VAL A 231 -13.11 0.21 6.01
CA VAL A 231 -12.67 1.01 7.16
C VAL A 231 -11.82 0.15 8.09
N THR A 232 -10.52 0.46 8.20
CA THR A 232 -9.62 -0.23 9.13
C THR A 232 -9.63 0.44 10.50
N ARG A 233 -9.70 -0.36 11.58
CA ARG A 233 -9.92 0.08 12.97
C ARG A 233 -8.77 -0.31 13.92
N GLY A 234 -7.58 -0.57 13.36
CA GLY A 234 -6.43 -1.02 14.14
C GLY A 234 -6.73 -2.33 14.89
N ALA A 235 -6.56 -2.34 16.21
CA ALA A 235 -6.83 -3.53 17.04
C ALA A 235 -8.30 -4.00 17.02
N ALA A 236 -9.24 -3.17 16.57
CA ALA A 236 -10.65 -3.56 16.43
C ALA A 236 -10.97 -4.22 15.08
N GLY A 237 -9.97 -4.47 14.24
CA GLY A 237 -10.15 -5.15 12.96
C GLY A 237 -10.55 -4.21 11.82
N ALA A 238 -11.41 -4.66 10.95
CA ALA A 238 -11.88 -3.92 9.78
C ALA A 238 -13.37 -4.13 9.54
N LEU A 239 -13.98 -3.16 8.85
CA LEU A 239 -15.36 -3.23 8.39
C LEU A 239 -15.36 -2.88 6.90
N ALA A 240 -16.06 -3.66 6.08
CA ALA A 240 -16.33 -3.32 4.69
C ALA A 240 -17.81 -3.12 4.45
N ARG A 241 -18.16 -2.07 3.72
CA ARG A 241 -19.47 -1.89 3.11
C ARG A 241 -19.37 -2.13 1.62
N HIS A 242 -20.13 -3.08 1.10
CA HIS A 242 -20.22 -3.41 -0.33
C HIS A 242 -21.69 -3.38 -0.75
N GLY A 243 -22.03 -2.43 -1.61
CA GLY A 243 -23.43 -2.14 -1.88
C GLY A 243 -24.17 -1.76 -0.60
N ASP A 244 -25.23 -2.49 -0.26
CA ASP A 244 -26.01 -2.28 0.97
C ASP A 244 -25.60 -3.18 2.14
N GLU A 245 -24.70 -4.13 1.91
CA GLU A 245 -24.25 -5.08 2.91
C GLU A 245 -23.01 -4.59 3.65
N THR A 246 -22.91 -4.93 4.93
CA THR A 246 -21.79 -4.60 5.80
C THR A 246 -21.22 -5.88 6.40
N TYR A 247 -19.89 -6.00 6.34
CA TYR A 247 -19.14 -7.14 6.83
C TYR A 247 -18.08 -6.66 7.83
N GLU A 248 -17.89 -7.39 8.90
CA GLU A 248 -16.87 -7.11 9.90
C GLU A 248 -15.89 -8.27 10.04
N GLN A 249 -14.62 -7.94 10.21
CA GLN A 249 -13.56 -8.90 10.49
C GLN A 249 -12.74 -8.42 11.68
N ALA A 250 -12.62 -9.26 12.69
CA ALA A 250 -11.71 -9.04 13.81
C ALA A 250 -10.24 -9.25 13.40
N VAL A 251 -9.32 -8.75 14.21
CA VAL A 251 -7.89 -9.08 14.03
C VAL A 251 -7.62 -10.53 14.42
N PHE A 252 -6.67 -11.15 13.73
CA PHE A 252 -6.00 -12.34 14.26
C PHE A 252 -4.90 -11.92 15.22
N GLU A 253 -4.79 -12.60 16.35
CA GLU A 253 -3.73 -12.35 17.35
C GLU A 253 -2.36 -12.71 16.76
N ALA A 254 -1.39 -11.84 16.96
CA ALA A 254 -0.02 -12.07 16.52
C ALA A 254 0.96 -11.32 17.42
N GLU A 255 2.07 -11.97 17.76
CA GLU A 255 3.19 -11.31 18.41
C GLU A 255 3.85 -10.34 17.43
N THR A 256 4.00 -9.07 17.83
CA THR A 256 4.49 -8.04 16.94
C THR A 256 6.01 -7.94 16.96
N VAL A 257 6.63 -8.36 15.88
CA VAL A 257 8.04 -8.10 15.57
C VAL A 257 8.21 -6.75 14.89
N ASP A 258 7.45 -6.46 13.84
CA ASP A 258 7.47 -5.17 13.15
C ASP A 258 6.06 -4.81 12.63
N ALA A 259 5.56 -3.65 13.06
CA ALA A 259 4.23 -3.18 12.67
C ALA A 259 4.21 -2.40 11.35
N ILE A 260 5.39 -2.01 10.81
CA ILE A 260 5.46 -1.26 9.55
C ILE A 260 4.99 -2.15 8.40
N GLY A 261 4.21 -1.59 7.47
CA GLY A 261 3.66 -2.35 6.34
C GLY A 261 2.43 -3.23 6.67
N THR A 262 1.93 -3.24 7.92
CA THR A 262 0.73 -4.01 8.29
C THR A 262 -0.51 -3.59 7.50
N GLY A 263 -0.68 -2.28 7.25
CA GLY A 263 -1.78 -1.76 6.43
C GLY A 263 -1.66 -2.20 4.97
N ASP A 264 -0.45 -2.10 4.42
CA ASP A 264 -0.16 -2.50 3.04
C ASP A 264 -0.39 -4.02 2.87
N ALA A 265 0.02 -4.83 3.86
CA ALA A 265 -0.25 -6.27 3.88
C ALA A 265 -1.74 -6.61 3.93
N PHE A 266 -2.53 -5.83 4.69
CA PHE A 266 -3.98 -5.97 4.70
C PHE A 266 -4.57 -5.70 3.31
N VAL A 267 -4.17 -4.60 2.67
CA VAL A 267 -4.63 -4.26 1.31
C VAL A 267 -4.20 -5.34 0.32
N ALA A 268 -2.96 -5.84 0.40
CA ALA A 268 -2.45 -6.90 -0.46
C ALA A 268 -3.27 -8.20 -0.34
N GLY A 269 -3.55 -8.66 0.90
CA GLY A 269 -4.37 -9.84 1.15
C GLY A 269 -5.80 -9.69 0.66
N TYR A 270 -6.39 -8.50 0.83
CA TYR A 270 -7.70 -8.19 0.29
C TYR A 270 -7.71 -8.26 -1.23
N LEU A 271 -6.77 -7.58 -1.90
CA LEU A 271 -6.73 -7.52 -3.36
C LEU A 271 -6.42 -8.89 -3.97
N ALA A 272 -5.46 -9.64 -3.44
CA ALA A 272 -5.17 -11.00 -3.91
C ALA A 272 -6.40 -11.90 -3.84
N SER A 273 -7.12 -11.89 -2.72
CA SER A 273 -8.36 -12.64 -2.57
C SER A 273 -9.46 -12.21 -3.57
N ARG A 274 -9.59 -10.91 -3.83
CA ARG A 274 -10.56 -10.39 -4.81
C ARG A 274 -10.18 -10.74 -6.26
N ILE A 275 -8.89 -10.82 -6.56
CA ILE A 275 -8.35 -11.27 -7.85
C ILE A 275 -8.66 -12.74 -8.06
N ASP A 276 -8.56 -13.58 -7.03
CA ASP A 276 -8.94 -14.99 -7.06
C ASP A 276 -10.47 -15.21 -7.20
N GLY A 277 -11.27 -14.12 -7.18
CA GLY A 277 -12.71 -14.17 -7.35
C GLY A 277 -13.51 -14.39 -6.05
N GLU A 278 -12.84 -14.40 -4.90
CA GLU A 278 -13.48 -14.53 -3.60
C GLU A 278 -14.36 -13.32 -3.27
N ASP A 279 -15.37 -13.51 -2.45
CA ASP A 279 -16.28 -12.44 -2.04
C ASP A 279 -15.65 -11.51 -0.96
N VAL A 280 -16.36 -10.44 -0.61
CA VAL A 280 -15.83 -9.40 0.31
C VAL A 280 -15.56 -9.95 1.72
N PRO A 281 -16.43 -10.77 2.35
CA PRO A 281 -16.14 -11.32 3.68
C PRO A 281 -14.89 -12.21 3.69
N ILE A 282 -14.69 -13.08 2.70
CA ILE A 282 -13.49 -13.91 2.56
C ILE A 282 -12.26 -13.03 2.33
N ALA A 283 -12.37 -12.00 1.48
CA ALA A 283 -11.28 -11.08 1.24
C ALA A 283 -10.87 -10.30 2.52
N LEU A 284 -11.83 -9.91 3.37
CA LEU A 284 -11.54 -9.28 4.66
C LEU A 284 -10.82 -10.23 5.63
N GLU A 285 -11.23 -11.48 5.69
CA GLU A 285 -10.63 -12.50 6.54
C GLU A 285 -9.17 -12.76 6.12
N ARG A 286 -8.92 -12.99 4.82
CA ARG A 286 -7.58 -13.17 4.27
C ARG A 286 -6.71 -11.94 4.45
N ALA A 287 -7.26 -10.74 4.30
CA ALA A 287 -6.59 -9.47 4.58
C ALA A 287 -6.12 -9.36 6.04
N ALA A 288 -6.99 -9.70 6.99
CA ALA A 288 -6.67 -9.68 8.42
C ALA A 288 -5.59 -10.72 8.78
N ALA A 289 -5.67 -11.94 8.21
CA ALA A 289 -4.68 -12.98 8.42
C ALA A 289 -3.31 -12.59 7.84
N THR A 290 -3.28 -12.04 6.61
CA THR A 290 -2.05 -11.53 5.99
C THR A 290 -1.41 -10.41 6.81
N ALA A 291 -2.21 -9.47 7.32
CA ALA A 291 -1.75 -8.40 8.19
C ALA A 291 -1.19 -8.92 9.53
N ALA A 292 -1.79 -9.97 10.11
CA ALA A 292 -1.29 -10.62 11.31
C ALA A 292 0.07 -11.28 11.07
N LEU A 293 0.19 -12.06 9.99
CA LEU A 293 1.45 -12.69 9.60
C LEU A 293 2.56 -11.67 9.33
N LYS A 294 2.25 -10.57 8.62
CA LYS A 294 3.22 -9.50 8.38
C LYS A 294 3.81 -8.95 9.67
N ARG A 295 3.05 -8.81 10.73
CA ARG A 295 3.53 -8.31 12.02
C ARG A 295 4.59 -9.21 12.66
N THR A 296 4.66 -10.48 12.31
CA THR A 296 5.62 -11.45 12.86
C THR A 296 6.98 -11.43 12.14
N VAL A 297 7.10 -10.72 11.02
CA VAL A 297 8.35 -10.62 10.24
C VAL A 297 8.89 -9.19 10.27
N SER A 298 10.22 -9.05 10.19
CA SER A 298 10.89 -7.75 10.09
C SER A 298 10.83 -7.21 8.67
N GLY A 299 10.84 -5.89 8.53
CA GLY A 299 10.78 -5.20 7.23
C GLY A 299 9.38 -4.71 6.90
N ASP A 300 9.22 -4.07 5.72
CA ASP A 300 7.97 -3.43 5.32
C ASP A 300 7.03 -4.38 4.57
N VAL A 301 7.59 -5.38 3.88
CA VAL A 301 6.85 -6.27 2.98
C VAL A 301 6.31 -7.52 3.67
N ALA A 302 5.17 -8.00 3.22
CA ALA A 302 4.57 -9.25 3.67
C ALA A 302 5.17 -10.44 2.89
N VAL A 303 6.25 -11.01 3.40
CA VAL A 303 6.84 -12.24 2.84
C VAL A 303 6.14 -13.44 3.47
N VAL A 304 4.95 -13.74 2.95
CA VAL A 304 4.05 -14.79 3.45
C VAL A 304 3.59 -15.68 2.29
N THR A 305 2.96 -16.79 2.60
CA THR A 305 2.42 -17.73 1.62
C THR A 305 0.91 -17.94 1.81
N PRO A 306 0.16 -18.35 0.76
CA PRO A 306 -1.25 -18.70 0.89
C PRO A 306 -1.51 -19.75 1.98
N ALA A 307 -0.66 -20.76 2.08
CA ALA A 307 -0.79 -21.81 3.09
C ALA A 307 -0.63 -21.31 4.54
N GLU A 308 0.21 -20.29 4.78
CA GLU A 308 0.31 -19.64 6.09
C GLU A 308 -0.96 -18.84 6.41
N VAL A 309 -1.51 -18.12 5.43
CA VAL A 309 -2.78 -17.39 5.58
C VAL A 309 -3.90 -18.37 5.93
N ASP A 310 -4.02 -19.48 5.20
CA ASP A 310 -5.05 -20.49 5.44
C ASP A 310 -4.92 -21.12 6.84
N ARG A 311 -3.70 -21.37 7.34
CA ARG A 311 -3.45 -21.86 8.71
C ARG A 311 -3.90 -20.86 9.78
N VAL A 312 -3.62 -19.58 9.59
CA VAL A 312 -4.07 -18.53 10.53
C VAL A 312 -5.59 -18.48 10.58
N ILE A 313 -6.26 -18.56 9.45
CA ILE A 313 -7.72 -18.57 9.36
C ILE A 313 -8.31 -19.83 10.03
N ALA A 314 -7.69 -20.98 9.82
CA ALA A 314 -8.11 -22.24 10.45
C ALA A 314 -7.85 -22.31 11.97
N GLY A 315 -7.05 -21.37 12.53
CA GLY A 315 -6.65 -21.41 13.94
C GLY A 315 -5.73 -22.60 14.27
N ASP A 316 -4.93 -23.05 13.29
CA ASP A 316 -4.04 -24.19 13.45
C ASP A 316 -2.65 -23.72 13.94
N ASP A 317 -2.36 -23.98 15.22
CA ASP A 317 -1.08 -23.68 15.88
C ASP A 317 -0.02 -24.78 15.66
N GLY A 318 -0.22 -25.67 14.69
CA GLY A 318 0.62 -26.83 14.42
C GLY A 318 2.05 -26.47 13.98
N ILE A 319 3.00 -27.31 14.40
CA ILE A 319 4.37 -27.24 13.85
C ILE A 319 4.36 -27.90 12.47
N ASP A 320 4.69 -27.15 11.43
CA ASP A 320 4.93 -27.67 10.08
C ASP A 320 6.19 -28.54 10.11
N ARG A 321 6.05 -29.86 9.85
CA ARG A 321 7.15 -30.85 9.89
C ARG A 321 7.33 -31.52 8.53
#